data_0f910539761114f3534a56b0b5eac3ce
#
_entry.id   0f910539761114f3534a56b0b5eac3ce
#
_cell.length_a   1.000
_cell.length_b   1.000
_cell.length_c   1.000
_cell.angle_alpha   90.00
_cell.angle_beta   90.00
_cell.angle_gamma   90.00
#
_symmetry.space_group_name_H-M   'P 1'
#
loop_
_entity.id
_entity.type
_entity.pdbx_description
1 polymer ?
#
loop_
_entity_poly.entity_id
_entity_poly.type
_entity_poly.pdbx_seq_one_letter_code
_entity_poly.pdbx_strand_id
1 'polypeptide(L)'
;MDIYHVWCDLKPGVSDRQFADRLGAFLNALKADGKLHAWRLTRCKLGLSPDSMPEFHVMIETNGLAQLDEAFHTLAPKEGEDHVRHFAANGLVQNLKFALYRDWPDEA
;
A
#
# COMPACT_ATOMS: atom_id res chain seq x y z
N MET A 1 -14.31 -4.22 -7.23
CA MET A 1 -12.94 -3.98 -6.74
C MET A 1 -12.83 -4.31 -5.27
N ASP A 2 -11.79 -4.99 -4.92
CA ASP A 2 -11.36 -5.12 -3.52
C ASP A 2 -10.22 -4.12 -3.30
N ILE A 3 -10.31 -3.36 -2.21
CA ILE A 3 -9.39 -2.27 -1.94
C ILE A 3 -8.67 -2.54 -0.62
N TYR A 4 -7.37 -2.74 -0.70
CA TYR A 4 -6.52 -2.95 0.46
C TYR A 4 -5.98 -1.60 0.92
N HIS A 5 -6.29 -1.24 2.15
CA HIS A 5 -5.91 0.04 2.73
C HIS A 5 -4.75 -0.13 3.69
N VAL A 6 -3.77 0.76 3.58
CA VAL A 6 -2.66 0.83 4.53
C VAL A 6 -2.54 2.27 5.00
N TRP A 7 -2.59 2.49 6.32
CA TRP A 7 -2.26 3.78 6.93
C TRP A 7 -0.91 3.68 7.59
N CYS A 8 -0.11 4.73 7.48
CA CYS A 8 1.22 4.75 8.10
C CYS A 8 1.70 6.17 8.39
N ASP A 9 2.63 6.27 9.33
CA ASP A 9 3.45 7.45 9.55
C ASP A 9 4.85 7.19 9.03
N LEU A 10 5.61 8.25 8.74
CA LEU A 10 7.01 8.13 8.38
C LEU A 10 7.86 8.02 9.64
N LYS A 11 8.92 7.21 9.59
CA LYS A 11 9.92 7.20 10.65
C LYS A 11 10.64 8.54 10.73
N PRO A 12 11.19 8.91 11.90
CA PRO A 12 11.97 10.14 12.02
C PRO A 12 13.08 10.22 10.98
N GLY A 13 13.23 11.39 10.36
CA GLY A 13 14.27 11.64 9.37
C GLY A 13 13.93 11.20 7.94
N VAL A 14 12.82 10.54 7.73
CA VAL A 14 12.36 10.14 6.38
C VAL A 14 11.57 11.29 5.76
N SER A 15 11.93 11.69 4.53
CA SER A 15 11.16 12.68 3.80
C SER A 15 9.95 12.06 3.11
N ASP A 16 8.91 12.87 2.93
CA ASP A 16 7.72 12.46 2.19
C ASP A 16 8.06 12.08 0.74
N ARG A 17 8.97 12.81 0.10
CA ARG A 17 9.42 12.53 -1.26
C ARG A 17 10.12 11.17 -1.35
N GLN A 18 11.01 10.88 -0.42
CA GLN A 18 11.71 9.60 -0.38
C GLN A 18 10.72 8.44 -0.24
N PHE A 19 9.75 8.58 0.65
CA PHE A 19 8.70 7.57 0.83
C PHE A 19 7.88 7.39 -0.43
N ALA A 20 7.38 8.48 -1.03
CA ALA A 20 6.57 8.41 -2.25
C ALA A 20 7.32 7.75 -3.40
N ASP A 21 8.59 8.06 -3.57
CA ASP A 21 9.41 7.48 -4.64
C ASP A 21 9.61 5.97 -4.44
N ARG A 22 9.90 5.55 -3.20
CA ARG A 22 10.11 4.12 -2.88
C ARG A 22 8.82 3.33 -2.99
N LEU A 23 7.72 3.87 -2.47
CA LEU A 23 6.41 3.24 -2.59
C LEU A 23 5.99 3.12 -4.04
N GLY A 24 6.17 4.18 -4.83
CA GLY A 24 5.86 4.18 -6.26
C GLY A 24 6.64 3.12 -7.03
N ALA A 25 7.95 3.00 -6.76
CA ALA A 25 8.77 1.97 -7.40
C ALA A 25 8.26 0.56 -7.10
N PHE A 26 7.86 0.30 -5.85
CA PHE A 26 7.33 -0.99 -5.44
C PHE A 26 5.96 -1.27 -6.07
N LEU A 27 5.00 -0.38 -5.90
CA LEU A 27 3.62 -0.63 -6.34
C LEU A 27 3.49 -0.58 -7.87
N ASN A 28 4.23 0.27 -8.55
CA ASN A 28 4.24 0.30 -10.00
C ASN A 28 4.86 -0.97 -10.61
N ALA A 29 5.86 -1.56 -9.95
CA ALA A 29 6.40 -2.85 -10.38
C ALA A 29 5.36 -3.96 -10.25
N LEU A 30 4.62 -4.01 -9.14
CA LEU A 30 3.53 -4.98 -8.97
C LEU A 30 2.42 -4.76 -10.00
N LYS A 31 2.09 -3.52 -10.30
CA LYS A 31 1.07 -3.20 -11.31
C LYS A 31 1.52 -3.67 -12.69
N ALA A 32 2.77 -3.44 -13.06
CA ALA A 32 3.31 -3.89 -14.34
C ALA A 32 3.28 -5.41 -14.49
N ASP A 33 3.43 -6.14 -13.38
CA ASP A 33 3.36 -7.60 -13.34
C ASP A 33 1.92 -8.13 -13.23
N GLY A 34 0.90 -7.27 -13.27
CA GLY A 34 -0.50 -7.67 -13.16
C GLY A 34 -0.94 -8.08 -11.76
N LYS A 35 -0.18 -7.73 -10.73
CA LYS A 35 -0.47 -8.11 -9.33
C LYS A 35 -1.45 -7.17 -8.64
N LEU A 36 -1.72 -6.02 -9.21
CA LEU A 36 -2.73 -5.08 -8.74
C LEU A 36 -3.28 -4.28 -9.93
N HIS A 37 -4.46 -3.69 -9.73
CA HIS A 37 -5.11 -2.90 -10.77
C HIS A 37 -4.64 -1.45 -10.76
N ALA A 38 -4.68 -0.80 -9.60
CA ALA A 38 -4.29 0.61 -9.43
C ALA A 38 -3.95 0.87 -7.97
N TRP A 39 -3.29 2.00 -7.71
CA TRP A 39 -3.00 2.42 -6.35
C TRP A 39 -3.00 3.94 -6.23
N ARG A 40 -3.21 4.44 -5.02
CA ARG A 40 -3.14 5.86 -4.69
C ARG A 40 -2.43 6.05 -3.36
N LEU A 41 -1.69 7.13 -3.25
CA LEU A 41 -1.14 7.60 -1.99
C LEU A 41 -1.81 8.94 -1.66
N THR A 42 -2.37 9.05 -0.46
CA THR A 42 -2.96 10.28 0.04
C THR A 42 -2.37 10.65 1.40
N ARG A 43 -2.47 11.93 1.74
CA ARG A 43 -2.00 12.47 3.02
C ARG A 43 -3.18 13.17 3.70
N CYS A 44 -3.32 12.98 5.01
CA CYS A 44 -4.29 13.72 5.80
C CYS A 44 -4.07 15.23 5.65
N LYS A 45 -5.13 15.98 5.42
CA LYS A 45 -5.09 17.43 5.31
C LYS A 45 -5.87 18.09 6.46
N LEU A 46 -5.34 19.20 6.93
CA LEU A 46 -5.98 20.05 7.95
C LEU A 46 -6.29 19.30 9.25
N GLY A 47 -5.60 18.19 9.54
CA GLY A 47 -5.89 17.37 10.71
C GLY A 47 -7.25 16.67 10.67
N LEU A 48 -7.89 16.60 9.52
CA LEU A 48 -9.24 16.02 9.39
C LEU A 48 -9.16 14.50 9.17
N SER A 49 -8.88 13.79 10.24
CA SER A 49 -8.87 12.33 10.27
C SER A 49 -9.48 11.83 11.57
N PRO A 50 -9.99 10.59 11.60
CA PRO A 50 -10.37 9.97 12.87
C PRO A 50 -9.20 9.90 13.83
N ASP A 51 -9.50 9.87 15.13
CA ASP A 51 -8.48 9.74 16.17
C ASP A 51 -7.61 8.51 15.92
N SER A 52 -6.32 8.64 16.21
CA SER A 52 -5.32 7.58 16.07
C SER A 52 -5.02 7.14 14.64
N MET A 53 -5.52 7.82 13.61
CA MET A 53 -5.17 7.47 12.23
C MET A 53 -3.85 8.12 11.84
N PRO A 54 -2.93 7.35 11.23
CA PRO A 54 -1.68 7.87 10.72
C PRO A 54 -1.86 8.88 9.57
N GLU A 55 -0.79 9.59 9.25
CA GLU A 55 -0.81 10.69 8.28
C GLU A 55 -1.04 10.25 6.85
N PHE A 56 -0.41 9.16 6.42
CA PHE A 56 -0.48 8.68 5.05
C PHE A 56 -1.45 7.54 4.90
N HIS A 57 -2.13 7.50 3.76
CA HIS A 57 -3.09 6.46 3.42
C HIS A 57 -2.81 5.96 2.01
N VAL A 58 -2.48 4.68 1.90
CA VAL A 58 -2.26 3.99 0.62
C VAL A 58 -3.49 3.15 0.33
N MET A 59 -4.03 3.28 -0.88
CA MET A 59 -5.14 2.46 -1.36
C MET A 59 -4.65 1.62 -2.53
N ILE A 60 -4.77 0.30 -2.41
CA ILE A 60 -4.33 -0.65 -3.43
C ILE A 60 -5.57 -1.37 -3.95
N GLU A 61 -5.93 -1.08 -5.20
CA GLU A 61 -7.10 -1.66 -5.84
C GLU A 61 -6.73 -2.95 -6.54
N THR A 62 -7.51 -4.00 -6.30
CA THR A 62 -7.38 -5.28 -6.98
C THR A 62 -8.70 -5.67 -7.63
N ASN A 63 -8.63 -6.47 -8.69
CA ASN A 63 -9.82 -6.97 -9.39
C ASN A 63 -10.59 -8.00 -8.57
N GLY A 64 -9.99 -8.54 -7.54
CA GLY A 64 -10.60 -9.50 -6.64
C GLY A 64 -9.58 -10.06 -5.66
N LEU A 65 -10.05 -10.90 -4.73
CA LEU A 65 -9.21 -11.50 -3.68
C LEU A 65 -8.12 -12.41 -4.24
N ALA A 66 -8.35 -13.06 -5.39
CA ALA A 66 -7.35 -13.89 -6.02
C ALA A 66 -6.12 -13.09 -6.44
N GLN A 67 -6.31 -11.91 -7.02
CA GLN A 67 -5.21 -11.03 -7.39
C GLN A 67 -4.46 -10.52 -6.16
N LEU A 68 -5.18 -10.15 -5.11
CA LEU A 68 -4.58 -9.70 -3.85
C LEU A 68 -3.75 -10.82 -3.20
N ASP A 69 -4.30 -12.03 -3.17
CA ASP A 69 -3.61 -13.20 -2.63
C ASP A 69 -2.31 -13.48 -3.40
N GLU A 70 -2.35 -13.39 -4.72
CA GLU A 70 -1.16 -13.55 -5.56
C GLU A 70 -0.10 -12.49 -5.26
N ALA A 71 -0.50 -11.24 -5.06
CA ALA A 71 0.42 -10.18 -4.67
C ALA A 71 1.12 -10.50 -3.35
N PHE A 72 0.37 -10.97 -2.34
CA PHE A 72 0.97 -11.38 -1.08
C PHE A 72 1.90 -12.59 -1.24
N HIS A 73 1.57 -13.55 -2.08
CA HIS A 73 2.43 -14.70 -2.36
C HIS A 73 3.74 -14.28 -3.02
N THR A 74 3.73 -13.28 -3.88
CA THR A 74 4.92 -12.73 -4.50
C THR A 74 5.92 -12.20 -3.45
N LEU A 75 5.43 -11.70 -2.33
CA LEU A 75 6.24 -11.13 -1.26
C LEU A 75 6.62 -12.15 -0.17
N ALA A 76 5.95 -13.31 -0.14
CA ALA A 76 6.18 -14.32 0.89
C ALA A 76 7.62 -14.87 0.91
N PRO A 77 8.26 -15.21 -0.23
CA PRO A 77 9.69 -15.49 -0.25
C PRO A 77 10.46 -14.21 0.06
N LYS A 78 11.25 -14.19 1.10
CA LYS A 78 12.02 -13.00 1.52
C LYS A 78 13.26 -12.81 0.64
N GLU A 79 13.05 -12.82 -0.67
CA GLU A 79 14.11 -12.69 -1.68
C GLU A 79 13.52 -12.17 -2.98
N GLY A 80 14.39 -11.69 -3.88
CA GLY A 80 14.00 -11.19 -5.19
C GLY A 80 13.75 -9.69 -5.22
N GLU A 81 13.55 -9.15 -6.43
CA GLU A 81 13.43 -7.70 -6.64
C GLU A 81 12.20 -7.10 -5.98
N ASP A 82 11.06 -7.80 -6.02
CA ASP A 82 9.83 -7.31 -5.40
C ASP A 82 9.97 -7.22 -3.88
N HIS A 83 10.66 -8.18 -3.26
CA HIS A 83 10.94 -8.11 -1.84
C HIS A 83 11.86 -6.93 -1.50
N VAL A 84 12.89 -6.69 -2.30
CA VAL A 84 13.81 -5.57 -2.10
C VAL A 84 13.05 -4.24 -2.17
N ARG A 85 12.17 -4.06 -3.17
CA ARG A 85 11.36 -2.85 -3.30
C ARG A 85 10.37 -2.69 -2.15
N HIS A 86 9.72 -3.79 -1.74
CA HIS A 86 8.78 -3.78 -0.60
C HIS A 86 9.50 -3.33 0.67
N PHE A 87 10.66 -3.91 0.97
CA PHE A 87 11.44 -3.55 2.15
C PHE A 87 11.93 -2.09 2.08
N ALA A 88 12.34 -1.62 0.89
CA ALA A 88 12.79 -0.25 0.70
C ALA A 88 11.70 0.77 1.04
N ALA A 89 10.43 0.46 0.73
CA ALA A 89 9.30 1.31 1.09
C ALA A 89 8.87 1.08 2.54
N ASN A 90 8.65 -0.18 2.93
CA ASN A 90 8.11 -0.55 4.24
C ASN A 90 9.07 -0.23 5.39
N GLY A 91 10.37 -0.24 5.14
CA GLY A 91 11.38 0.11 6.14
C GLY A 91 11.36 1.59 6.54
N LEU A 92 10.65 2.45 5.81
CA LEU A 92 10.59 3.89 6.07
C LEU A 92 9.41 4.29 6.96
N VAL A 93 8.50 3.36 7.27
CA VAL A 93 7.22 3.67 7.91
C VAL A 93 7.06 3.00 9.26
N GLN A 94 6.13 3.54 10.04
CA GLN A 94 5.76 3.04 11.36
C GLN A 94 4.26 3.28 11.59
N ASN A 95 3.74 2.77 12.70
CA ASN A 95 2.33 2.95 13.10
C ASN A 95 1.34 2.44 12.04
N LEU A 96 1.63 1.27 11.47
CA LEU A 96 0.85 0.69 10.39
C LEU A 96 -0.53 0.25 10.86
N LYS A 97 -1.55 0.57 10.05
CA LYS A 97 -2.91 0.05 10.19
C LYS A 97 -3.38 -0.44 8.82
N PHE A 98 -4.21 -1.47 8.82
CA PHE A 98 -4.66 -2.14 7.60
C PHE A 98 -6.17 -2.32 7.61
N ALA A 99 -6.76 -2.30 6.41
CA ALA A 99 -8.17 -2.65 6.22
C ALA A 99 -8.38 -3.22 4.82
N LEU A 100 -9.42 -3.99 4.66
CA LEU A 100 -9.85 -4.51 3.36
C LEU A 100 -11.31 -4.15 3.18
N TYR A 101 -11.59 -3.40 2.11
CA TYR A 101 -12.94 -2.97 1.74
C TYR A 101 -13.24 -3.44 0.33
N ARG A 102 -14.50 -3.64 0.05
CA ARG A 102 -14.99 -3.99 -1.29
C ARG A 102 -16.02 -2.97 -1.73
N ASP A 103 -16.05 -2.68 -3.02
CA ASP A 103 -17.08 -1.80 -3.58
C ASP A 103 -18.47 -2.33 -3.28
N TRP A 104 -19.40 -1.43 -3.00
CA TRP A 104 -20.79 -1.76 -2.77
C TRP A 104 -21.66 -1.18 -3.91
N PRO A 105 -22.67 -1.90 -4.40
CA PRO A 105 -22.99 -3.28 -4.03
C PRO A 105 -22.00 -4.29 -4.58
N ASP A 106 -21.81 -5.37 -3.83
CA ASP A 106 -20.97 -6.48 -4.28
C ASP A 106 -21.58 -7.13 -5.51
N GLU A 107 -20.74 -7.50 -6.45
CA GLU A 107 -21.15 -8.38 -7.53
C GLU A 107 -21.17 -9.81 -7.02
N ALA A 108 -22.24 -10.50 -7.37
CA ALA A 108 -22.42 -11.89 -6.95
C ALA A 108 -21.45 -12.83 -7.68
#